data_4052ee196e3ce47994cb5856390d1664
#
_entry.id   4052ee196e3ce47994cb5856390d1664
#
_cell.length_a   1.000
_cell.length_b   1.000
_cell.length_c   1.000
_cell.angle_alpha   90.00
_cell.angle_beta   90.00
_cell.angle_gamma   90.00
#
_symmetry.space_group_name_H-M   'P 1'
#
loop_
_entity.id
_entity.type
_entity.pdbx_description
1 polymer ?
#
loop_
_entity_poly.entity_id
_entity_poly.type
_entity_poly.pdbx_seq_one_letter_code
_entity_poly.pdbx_strand_id
1 'polypeptide(L)'
;QAARSWQPRLDRESDPENPRTDPFTLDGAHVLIWGFGSIASRLAPLYAALGAEVTGVATTAGERHGFRVVAREDIQTELGRTDVLVMILPSLPATHHALDARLLALLPPHAWLVNVGRGSTVDEAALDDALRAGRLAGAALDVVETEPLPASSPLWTAPNVILTPHVAGNRP
;
A
#
# COMPACT_ATOMS: atom_id res chain seq x y z
N GLN A 1 15.18 -7.92 -32.20
CA GLN A 1 13.90 -8.19 -31.51
C GLN A 1 14.16 -9.35 -30.56
N ALA A 2 14.31 -9.06 -29.26
CA ALA A 2 14.39 -10.10 -28.25
C ALA A 2 13.02 -10.77 -28.14
N ALA A 3 12.98 -12.08 -28.31
CA ALA A 3 11.78 -12.88 -28.16
C ALA A 3 11.26 -12.72 -26.73
N ARG A 4 10.04 -12.21 -26.58
CA ARG A 4 9.32 -12.20 -25.29
C ARG A 4 8.94 -13.66 -25.00
N SER A 5 9.76 -14.35 -24.22
CA SER A 5 9.39 -15.68 -23.72
C SER A 5 8.56 -15.53 -22.46
N TRP A 6 7.39 -16.16 -22.42
CA TRP A 6 6.64 -16.39 -21.20
C TRP A 6 7.46 -17.32 -20.30
N GLN A 7 8.00 -16.77 -19.21
CA GLN A 7 8.62 -17.60 -18.17
C GLN A 7 7.64 -17.71 -17.02
N PRO A 8 7.13 -18.91 -16.72
CA PRO A 8 6.39 -19.11 -15.47
C PRO A 8 7.33 -18.77 -14.30
N ARG A 9 6.90 -17.90 -13.39
CA ARG A 9 7.66 -17.56 -12.17
C ARG A 9 7.63 -18.69 -11.13
N LEU A 10 7.59 -19.95 -11.58
CA LEU A 10 7.52 -21.12 -10.71
C LEU A 10 8.85 -21.49 -10.04
N ASP A 11 9.95 -20.79 -10.38
CA ASP A 11 11.29 -21.15 -9.91
C ASP A 11 11.84 -20.21 -8.82
N ARG A 12 11.01 -19.35 -8.22
CA ARG A 12 11.40 -18.75 -6.96
C ARG A 12 11.16 -19.79 -5.88
N GLU A 13 12.20 -20.51 -5.51
CA GLU A 13 12.24 -21.22 -4.22
C GLU A 13 11.77 -20.20 -3.17
N SER A 14 10.68 -20.52 -2.48
CA SER A 14 10.22 -19.77 -1.33
C SER A 14 11.42 -19.67 -0.38
N ASP A 15 11.85 -18.45 -0.07
CA ASP A 15 12.91 -18.26 0.92
C ASP A 15 12.44 -18.91 2.21
N PRO A 16 13.05 -20.04 2.66
CA PRO A 16 12.61 -20.74 3.85
C PRO A 16 12.77 -19.90 5.13
N GLU A 17 13.58 -18.82 5.09
CA GLU A 17 13.73 -17.86 6.19
C GLU A 17 12.71 -16.73 6.12
N ASN A 18 12.04 -16.53 4.97
CA ASN A 18 10.97 -15.56 4.79
C ASN A 18 9.86 -16.08 3.85
N PRO A 19 8.99 -16.99 4.34
CA PRO A 19 7.91 -17.58 3.53
C PRO A 19 6.87 -16.55 3.01
N ARG A 20 6.95 -15.28 3.48
CA ARG A 20 6.05 -14.20 3.07
C ARG A 20 6.53 -13.42 1.84
N THR A 21 7.55 -13.88 1.13
CA THR A 21 8.04 -13.23 -0.10
C THR A 21 7.24 -13.57 -1.35
N ASP A 22 6.18 -14.38 -1.24
CA ASP A 22 5.27 -14.62 -2.37
C ASP A 22 4.28 -13.45 -2.50
N PRO A 23 4.46 -12.56 -3.49
CA PRO A 23 3.60 -11.38 -3.65
C PRO A 23 2.19 -11.72 -4.17
N PHE A 24 1.87 -12.99 -4.36
CA PHE A 24 0.63 -13.43 -4.97
C PHE A 24 -0.39 -14.01 -3.98
N THR A 25 -0.05 -14.11 -2.69
CA THR A 25 -1.01 -14.57 -1.68
C THR A 25 -1.22 -13.52 -0.60
N LEU A 26 -2.47 -13.41 -0.14
CA LEU A 26 -2.84 -12.63 1.04
C LEU A 26 -2.98 -13.52 2.28
N ASP A 27 -2.86 -14.83 2.11
CA ASP A 27 -2.92 -15.77 3.24
C ASP A 27 -1.75 -15.56 4.19
N GLY A 28 -2.06 -15.24 5.44
CA GLY A 28 -1.09 -14.87 6.47
C GLY A 28 -0.46 -13.48 6.31
N ALA A 29 -0.82 -12.69 5.30
CA ALA A 29 -0.29 -11.35 5.11
C ALA A 29 -0.86 -10.36 6.14
N HIS A 30 -0.02 -9.43 6.61
CA HIS A 30 -0.45 -8.30 7.44
C HIS A 30 -0.88 -7.13 6.56
N VAL A 31 -2.18 -6.86 6.53
CA VAL A 31 -2.77 -5.73 5.80
C VAL A 31 -3.08 -4.60 6.79
N LEU A 32 -2.40 -3.46 6.61
CA LEU A 32 -2.65 -2.25 7.38
C LEU A 32 -3.49 -1.28 6.57
N ILE A 33 -4.70 -0.95 7.04
CA ILE A 33 -5.60 -0.02 6.34
C ILE A 33 -5.59 1.33 7.06
N TRP A 34 -4.97 2.33 6.43
CA TRP A 34 -4.92 3.69 6.97
C TRP A 34 -6.07 4.54 6.46
N GLY A 35 -6.95 4.90 7.39
CA GLY A 35 -8.25 5.51 7.12
C GLY A 35 -9.39 4.52 7.34
N PHE A 36 -9.59 4.08 8.59
CA PHE A 36 -10.55 3.01 8.91
C PHE A 36 -11.98 3.56 9.07
N GLY A 37 -12.56 4.02 7.96
CA GLY A 37 -13.93 4.51 7.81
C GLY A 37 -14.84 3.53 7.07
N SER A 38 -15.90 4.07 6.41
CA SER A 38 -16.93 3.28 5.73
C SER A 38 -16.41 2.41 4.57
N ILE A 39 -15.37 2.84 3.85
CA ILE A 39 -14.76 2.03 2.79
C ILE A 39 -13.97 0.88 3.43
N ALA A 40 -13.13 1.19 4.41
CA ALA A 40 -12.32 0.20 5.10
C ALA A 40 -13.16 -0.87 5.79
N SER A 41 -14.30 -0.49 6.40
CA SER A 41 -15.21 -1.44 7.06
C SER A 41 -15.82 -2.48 6.12
N ARG A 42 -15.88 -2.19 4.82
CA ARG A 42 -16.30 -3.14 3.78
C ARG A 42 -15.14 -3.93 3.18
N LEU A 43 -13.97 -3.30 3.12
CA LEU A 43 -12.77 -3.91 2.54
C LEU A 43 -12.09 -4.90 3.48
N ALA A 44 -12.02 -4.57 4.77
CA ALA A 44 -11.34 -5.38 5.77
C ALA A 44 -11.86 -6.84 5.85
N PRO A 45 -13.19 -7.10 5.85
CA PRO A 45 -13.70 -8.46 5.82
C PRO A 45 -13.30 -9.26 4.57
N LEU A 46 -13.11 -8.59 3.42
CA LEU A 46 -12.68 -9.25 2.18
C LEU A 46 -11.22 -9.70 2.28
N TYR A 47 -10.34 -8.86 2.83
CA TYR A 47 -8.96 -9.25 3.09
C TYR A 47 -8.89 -10.40 4.10
N ALA A 48 -9.66 -10.31 5.19
CA ALA A 48 -9.71 -11.36 6.20
C ALA A 48 -10.23 -12.70 5.61
N ALA A 49 -11.22 -12.66 4.72
CA ALA A 49 -11.73 -13.85 4.02
C ALA A 49 -10.69 -14.49 3.08
N LEU A 50 -9.67 -13.72 2.66
CA LEU A 50 -8.52 -14.20 1.89
C LEU A 50 -7.36 -14.64 2.77
N GLY A 51 -7.57 -14.74 4.10
CA GLY A 51 -6.56 -15.21 5.05
C GLY A 51 -5.64 -14.13 5.62
N ALA A 52 -5.85 -12.85 5.30
CA ALA A 52 -5.00 -11.77 5.82
C ALA A 52 -5.33 -11.39 7.27
N GLU A 53 -4.30 -11.01 8.02
CA GLU A 53 -4.45 -10.31 9.30
C GLU A 53 -4.64 -8.82 9.04
N VAL A 54 -5.82 -8.29 9.37
CA VAL A 54 -6.15 -6.89 9.08
C VAL A 54 -6.08 -6.04 10.34
N THR A 55 -5.32 -4.94 10.28
CA THR A 55 -5.31 -3.88 11.30
C THR A 55 -5.71 -2.56 10.66
N GLY A 56 -6.56 -1.81 11.33
CA GLY A 56 -6.94 -0.45 10.92
C GLY A 56 -6.06 0.62 11.58
N VAL A 57 -5.96 1.79 10.92
CA VAL A 57 -5.39 3.01 11.51
C VAL A 57 -6.42 4.12 11.40
N ALA A 58 -6.70 4.81 12.50
CA ALA A 58 -7.62 5.93 12.54
C ALA A 58 -7.15 6.99 13.56
N THR A 59 -7.92 8.07 13.73
CA THR A 59 -7.61 9.13 14.71
C THR A 59 -7.58 8.60 16.13
N THR A 60 -8.42 7.60 16.45
CA THR A 60 -8.48 6.98 17.78
C THR A 60 -8.37 5.48 17.68
N ALA A 61 -7.65 4.88 18.60
CA ALA A 61 -7.55 3.43 18.74
C ALA A 61 -8.87 2.80 19.22
N GLY A 62 -8.98 1.49 19.06
CA GLY A 62 -10.11 0.69 19.55
C GLY A 62 -10.40 -0.49 18.64
N GLU A 63 -11.65 -0.95 18.67
CA GLU A 63 -12.16 -1.97 17.77
C GLU A 63 -13.26 -1.35 16.89
N ARG A 64 -13.24 -1.66 15.59
CA ARG A 64 -14.30 -1.22 14.66
C ARG A 64 -14.64 -2.38 13.73
N HIS A 65 -15.94 -2.73 13.72
CA HIS A 65 -16.47 -3.81 12.86
C HIS A 65 -15.73 -5.15 13.04
N GLY A 66 -15.28 -5.46 14.28
CA GLY A 66 -14.55 -6.69 14.59
C GLY A 66 -13.05 -6.64 14.25
N PHE A 67 -12.51 -5.48 13.86
CA PHE A 67 -11.08 -5.32 13.56
C PHE A 67 -10.40 -4.40 14.57
N ARG A 68 -9.16 -4.76 14.93
CA ARG A 68 -8.29 -3.92 15.75
C ARG A 68 -7.94 -2.66 14.97
N VAL A 69 -8.04 -1.50 15.62
CA VAL A 69 -7.67 -0.20 15.08
C VAL A 69 -6.68 0.46 16.02
N VAL A 70 -5.53 0.86 15.51
CA VAL A 70 -4.53 1.65 16.25
C VAL A 70 -4.74 3.13 16.02
N ALA A 71 -4.28 3.95 16.96
CA ALA A 71 -4.27 5.39 16.78
C ALA A 71 -3.23 5.79 15.73
N ARG A 72 -3.47 6.90 15.04
CA ARG A 72 -2.55 7.41 14.01
C ARG A 72 -1.14 7.66 14.56
N GLU A 73 -1.03 8.09 15.81
CA GLU A 73 0.23 8.34 16.50
C GLU A 73 1.08 7.07 16.65
N ASP A 74 0.41 5.92 16.73
CA ASP A 74 1.02 4.61 16.97
C ASP A 74 1.28 3.83 15.68
N ILE A 75 1.00 4.39 14.50
CA ILE A 75 1.12 3.67 13.21
C ILE A 75 2.50 3.04 13.02
N GLN A 76 3.54 3.69 13.49
CA GLN A 76 4.92 3.21 13.36
C GLN A 76 5.13 1.84 14.01
N THR A 77 4.31 1.46 15.01
CA THR A 77 4.38 0.13 15.66
C THR A 77 3.90 -0.99 14.75
N GLU A 78 3.10 -0.66 13.72
CA GLU A 78 2.53 -1.62 12.79
C GLU A 78 3.32 -1.71 11.47
N LEU A 79 3.95 -0.61 11.03
CA LEU A 79 4.58 -0.53 9.71
C LEU A 79 5.67 -1.60 9.49
N GLY A 80 6.46 -1.90 10.52
CA GLY A 80 7.57 -2.85 10.41
C GLY A 80 7.16 -4.30 10.13
N ARG A 81 5.86 -4.63 10.28
CA ARG A 81 5.31 -5.95 9.97
C ARG A 81 4.27 -5.94 8.86
N THR A 82 4.08 -4.79 8.20
CA THR A 82 3.05 -4.62 7.17
C THR A 82 3.52 -5.18 5.84
N ASP A 83 2.76 -6.12 5.28
CA ASP A 83 2.97 -6.65 3.93
C ASP A 83 2.24 -5.79 2.88
N VAL A 84 1.05 -5.28 3.21
CA VAL A 84 0.28 -4.39 2.34
C VAL A 84 -0.24 -3.20 3.14
N LEU A 85 0.22 -1.99 2.79
CA LEU A 85 -0.32 -0.74 3.31
C LEU A 85 -1.39 -0.19 2.35
N VAL A 86 -2.64 -0.13 2.80
CA VAL A 86 -3.75 0.43 2.04
C VAL A 86 -4.11 1.80 2.60
N MET A 87 -3.98 2.85 1.78
CA MET A 87 -4.31 4.22 2.16
C MET A 87 -5.67 4.62 1.60
N ILE A 88 -6.58 5.02 2.52
CA ILE A 88 -7.95 5.47 2.21
C ILE A 88 -8.21 6.78 2.97
N LEU A 89 -7.19 7.63 3.05
CA LEU A 89 -7.28 8.90 3.76
C LEU A 89 -7.91 9.98 2.88
N PRO A 90 -8.72 10.89 3.48
CA PRO A 90 -9.16 12.10 2.79
C PRO A 90 -8.00 13.09 2.66
N SER A 91 -8.10 14.04 1.70
CA SER A 91 -7.17 15.16 1.59
C SER A 91 -7.57 16.25 2.59
N LEU A 92 -6.77 16.38 3.65
CA LEU A 92 -6.91 17.39 4.71
C LEU A 92 -5.50 17.94 5.02
N PRO A 93 -5.38 19.16 5.59
CA PRO A 93 -4.07 19.65 6.03
C PRO A 93 -3.34 18.66 6.97
N ALA A 94 -4.08 17.97 7.84
CA ALA A 94 -3.53 16.99 8.78
C ALA A 94 -3.12 15.66 8.14
N THR A 95 -3.53 15.39 6.90
CA THR A 95 -3.20 14.15 6.17
C THR A 95 -2.28 14.39 4.97
N HIS A 96 -1.88 15.65 4.72
CA HIS A 96 -0.90 15.96 3.70
C HIS A 96 0.44 15.29 4.04
N HIS A 97 0.99 14.54 3.08
CA HIS A 97 2.20 13.72 3.25
C HIS A 97 2.18 12.90 4.55
N ALA A 98 0.98 12.36 4.90
CA ALA A 98 0.87 11.50 6.07
C ALA A 98 1.83 10.31 5.99
N LEU A 99 2.03 9.74 4.79
CA LEU A 99 3.08 8.75 4.51
C LEU A 99 4.28 9.49 3.91
N ASP A 100 5.16 9.93 4.78
CA ASP A 100 6.42 10.61 4.46
C ASP A 100 7.60 9.64 4.32
N ALA A 101 8.78 10.16 3.98
CA ALA A 101 10.01 9.38 3.84
C ALA A 101 10.35 8.59 5.12
N ARG A 102 10.05 9.16 6.31
CA ARG A 102 10.35 8.52 7.60
C ARG A 102 9.46 7.29 7.81
N LEU A 103 8.17 7.38 7.51
CA LEU A 103 7.24 6.25 7.66
C LEU A 103 7.43 5.21 6.54
N LEU A 104 7.72 5.65 5.30
CA LEU A 104 8.09 4.74 4.20
C LEU A 104 9.31 3.88 4.57
N ALA A 105 10.29 4.44 5.26
CA ALA A 105 11.50 3.72 5.67
C ALA A 105 11.24 2.66 6.77
N LEU A 106 10.08 2.67 7.41
CA LEU A 106 9.68 1.65 8.40
C LEU A 106 9.02 0.42 7.76
N LEU A 107 8.56 0.54 6.51
CA LEU A 107 7.98 -0.59 5.79
C LEU A 107 9.07 -1.60 5.41
N PRO A 108 8.80 -2.91 5.49
CA PRO A 108 9.75 -3.91 5.02
C PRO A 108 9.90 -3.86 3.49
N PRO A 109 11.05 -4.28 2.94
CA PRO A 109 11.32 -4.18 1.49
C PRO A 109 10.34 -4.97 0.60
N HIS A 110 9.66 -5.97 1.14
CA HIS A 110 8.65 -6.74 0.44
C HIS A 110 7.26 -6.11 0.48
N ALA A 111 7.06 -5.02 1.23
CA ALA A 111 5.75 -4.39 1.37
C ALA A 111 5.28 -3.73 0.08
N TRP A 112 3.96 -3.73 -0.08
CA TRP A 112 3.25 -3.04 -1.15
C TRP A 112 2.44 -1.87 -0.60
N LEU A 113 2.48 -0.74 -1.32
CA LEU A 113 1.60 0.39 -1.06
C LEU A 113 0.42 0.35 -2.02
N VAL A 114 -0.80 0.55 -1.52
CA VAL A 114 -2.01 0.77 -2.33
C VAL A 114 -2.62 2.10 -1.89
N ASN A 115 -2.73 3.08 -2.79
CA ASN A 115 -3.40 4.35 -2.49
C ASN A 115 -4.63 4.52 -3.38
N VAL A 116 -5.81 4.44 -2.75
CA VAL A 116 -7.12 4.69 -3.35
C VAL A 116 -7.87 5.82 -2.61
N GLY A 117 -7.16 6.54 -1.77
CA GLY A 117 -7.69 7.68 -1.01
C GLY A 117 -7.52 9.00 -1.75
N ARG A 118 -6.39 9.68 -1.49
CA ARG A 118 -6.00 10.93 -2.15
C ARG A 118 -4.48 10.97 -2.32
N GLY A 119 -4.00 11.44 -3.47
CA GLY A 119 -2.57 11.48 -3.80
C GLY A 119 -1.75 12.29 -2.82
N SER A 120 -2.26 13.46 -2.40
CA SER A 120 -1.61 14.34 -1.43
C SER A 120 -1.31 13.71 -0.05
N THR A 121 -1.78 12.49 0.21
CA THR A 121 -1.52 11.79 1.48
C THR A 121 -0.19 11.04 1.49
N VAL A 122 0.45 10.89 0.33
CA VAL A 122 1.76 10.26 0.16
C VAL A 122 2.75 11.31 -0.36
N ASP A 123 3.95 11.34 0.17
CA ASP A 123 5.08 12.06 -0.42
C ASP A 123 5.57 11.26 -1.64
N GLU A 124 5.17 11.70 -2.85
CA GLU A 124 5.49 10.98 -4.10
C GLU A 124 6.98 10.97 -4.41
N ALA A 125 7.73 12.00 -4.01
CA ALA A 125 9.18 12.03 -4.21
C ALA A 125 9.87 10.97 -3.33
N ALA A 126 9.46 10.88 -2.07
CA ALA A 126 9.98 9.86 -1.15
C ALA A 126 9.57 8.43 -1.58
N LEU A 127 8.36 8.28 -2.15
CA LEU A 127 7.89 7.01 -2.69
C LEU A 127 8.74 6.57 -3.90
N ASP A 128 8.98 7.46 -4.87
CA ASP A 128 9.83 7.16 -6.04
C ASP A 128 11.24 6.74 -5.61
N ASP A 129 11.84 7.49 -4.67
CA ASP A 129 13.14 7.15 -4.09
C ASP A 129 13.16 5.78 -3.39
N ALA A 130 12.09 5.43 -2.66
CA ALA A 130 11.99 4.13 -2.00
C ALA A 130 11.87 2.98 -2.99
N LEU A 131 11.06 3.15 -4.05
CA LEU A 131 10.87 2.16 -5.11
C LEU A 131 12.16 1.92 -5.90
N ARG A 132 12.84 3.01 -6.33
CA ARG A 132 14.10 2.90 -7.10
C ARG A 132 15.23 2.30 -6.29
N ALA A 133 15.25 2.54 -4.98
CA ALA A 133 16.22 1.95 -4.08
C ALA A 133 15.89 0.50 -3.65
N GLY A 134 14.76 -0.08 -4.12
CA GLY A 134 14.31 -1.42 -3.73
C GLY A 134 13.92 -1.52 -2.25
N ARG A 135 13.62 -0.39 -1.60
CA ARG A 135 13.17 -0.34 -0.19
C ARG A 135 11.67 -0.59 -0.03
N LEU A 136 10.94 -0.68 -1.14
CA LEU A 136 9.54 -1.05 -1.23
C LEU A 136 9.37 -1.96 -2.45
N ALA A 137 8.56 -3.01 -2.35
CA ALA A 137 8.36 -3.96 -3.44
C ALA A 137 7.62 -3.36 -4.63
N GLY A 138 6.63 -2.51 -4.37
CA GLY A 138 5.85 -1.84 -5.41
C GLY A 138 4.75 -0.97 -4.85
N ALA A 139 4.05 -0.27 -5.76
CA ALA A 139 2.90 0.55 -5.42
C ALA A 139 1.79 0.43 -6.46
N ALA A 140 0.53 0.47 -6.00
CA ALA A 140 -0.66 0.64 -6.83
C ALA A 140 -1.34 1.96 -6.46
N LEU A 141 -1.34 2.91 -7.37
CA LEU A 141 -1.81 4.28 -7.15
C LEU A 141 -2.97 4.57 -8.10
N ASP A 142 -4.17 4.70 -7.53
CA ASP A 142 -5.34 5.20 -8.27
C ASP A 142 -5.42 6.73 -8.23
N VAL A 143 -4.70 7.33 -7.28
CA VAL A 143 -4.66 8.77 -7.03
C VAL A 143 -3.21 9.24 -6.89
N VAL A 144 -2.95 10.46 -7.38
CA VAL A 144 -1.63 11.10 -7.37
C VAL A 144 -1.75 12.55 -6.90
N GLU A 145 -0.63 13.18 -6.48
CA GLU A 145 -0.64 14.55 -5.94
C GLU A 145 -1.18 15.57 -6.94
N THR A 146 -0.78 15.44 -8.21
CA THR A 146 -1.25 16.30 -9.30
C THR A 146 -1.99 15.45 -10.32
N GLU A 147 -3.27 15.69 -10.48
CA GLU A 147 -4.13 14.99 -11.44
C GLU A 147 -4.59 15.95 -12.56
N PRO A 148 -4.47 15.57 -13.84
CA PRO A 148 -3.83 14.35 -14.37
C PRO A 148 -2.33 14.29 -14.08
N LEU A 149 -1.78 13.07 -13.94
CA LEU A 149 -0.34 12.87 -13.69
C LEU A 149 0.48 13.54 -14.80
N PRO A 150 1.36 14.51 -14.47
CA PRO A 150 2.19 15.18 -15.46
C PRO A 150 3.07 14.21 -16.24
N ALA A 151 3.28 14.47 -17.55
CA ALA A 151 4.14 13.65 -18.39
C ALA A 151 5.60 13.57 -17.89
N SER A 152 6.04 14.56 -17.11
CA SER A 152 7.36 14.61 -16.48
C SER A 152 7.46 13.87 -15.15
N SER A 153 6.36 13.30 -14.65
CA SER A 153 6.38 12.61 -13.37
C SER A 153 7.31 11.38 -13.41
N PRO A 154 8.19 11.23 -12.41
CA PRO A 154 9.06 10.06 -12.30
C PRO A 154 8.29 8.75 -12.08
N LEU A 155 7.05 8.81 -11.58
CA LEU A 155 6.21 7.64 -11.34
C LEU A 155 5.90 6.83 -12.62
N TRP A 156 5.93 7.47 -13.82
CA TRP A 156 5.77 6.75 -15.09
C TRP A 156 6.84 5.68 -15.35
N THR A 157 8.01 5.87 -14.76
CA THR A 157 9.18 4.99 -14.96
C THR A 157 9.64 4.34 -13.65
N ALA A 158 8.93 4.56 -12.55
CA ALA A 158 9.24 3.93 -11.29
C ALA A 158 9.04 2.40 -11.37
N PRO A 159 9.90 1.59 -10.76
CA PRO A 159 9.78 0.14 -10.81
C PRO A 159 8.54 -0.34 -10.04
N ASN A 160 7.86 -1.35 -10.58
CA ASN A 160 6.73 -2.04 -9.93
C ASN A 160 5.58 -1.09 -9.53
N VAL A 161 5.30 -0.06 -10.32
CA VAL A 161 4.18 0.85 -10.11
C VAL A 161 3.03 0.49 -11.05
N ILE A 162 1.83 0.40 -10.48
CA ILE A 162 0.56 0.33 -11.20
C ILE A 162 -0.14 1.67 -11.02
N LEU A 163 -0.45 2.34 -12.14
CA LEU A 163 -1.18 3.61 -12.15
C LEU A 163 -2.56 3.42 -12.78
N THR A 164 -3.59 3.90 -12.11
CA THR A 164 -4.95 4.00 -12.65
C THR A 164 -5.48 5.44 -12.52
N PRO A 165 -6.35 5.91 -13.43
CA PRO A 165 -6.69 7.32 -13.52
C PRO A 165 -7.86 7.71 -12.62
N HIS A 166 -7.74 7.52 -11.30
CA HIS A 166 -8.72 7.87 -10.26
C HIS A 166 -10.11 7.25 -10.53
N VAL A 167 -10.12 5.95 -10.76
CA VAL A 167 -11.33 5.20 -11.14
C VAL A 167 -11.77 4.14 -10.13
N ALA A 168 -11.02 3.92 -9.06
CA ALA A 168 -11.31 2.90 -8.06
C ALA A 168 -12.66 3.09 -7.36
N GLY A 169 -13.18 4.32 -7.32
CA GLY A 169 -14.51 4.64 -6.78
C GLY A 169 -15.64 4.66 -7.80
N ASN A 170 -15.36 4.51 -9.09
CA ASN A 170 -16.36 4.55 -10.13
C ASN A 170 -17.21 3.28 -10.11
N ARG A 171 -18.52 3.47 -10.22
CA ARG A 171 -19.45 2.35 -10.48
C ARG A 171 -19.65 2.24 -11.98
N PRO A 172 -19.75 1.02 -12.52
CA PRO A 172 -20.12 0.84 -13.92
C PRO A 172 -21.55 1.31 -14.17
#